data_9ea5a62f2552dd53f26930bd79a16556
#
_entry.id   9ea5a62f2552dd53f26930bd79a16556
#
_cell.length_a   1.000
_cell.length_b   1.000
_cell.length_c   1.000
_cell.angle_alpha   90.00
_cell.angle_beta   90.00
_cell.angle_gamma   90.00
#
_symmetry.space_group_name_H-M   'P 1'
#
loop_
_entity.id
_entity.type
_entity.pdbx_description
1 polymer ?
#
loop_
_entity_poly.entity_id
_entity_poly.type
_entity_poly.pdbx_seq_one_letter_code
_entity_poly.pdbx_strand_id
1 'polypeptide(L)'
;RVDLNARENFLETAERRDSVLRLARLINYNAKRNKPATGLLKVDSISTTQDVLDSTGTNLANTNIIWNDSANANYREQFTSILNAANQTGQLFGKPRESGTIGGISTETYTLSSNQLDLPIFKFSKAVGGVSRNFEIVPSSISNSESIYESDPVPGTGLTYTYRSDGSGDSSNNTGFFFLFKQGSMQNEDFSINESITNFVQSIDTPNINDSDVFLYKLDQFGQLLQRWTKVPSLSGNNAIYNSLSESERNTYNVVTKNDDTIDLVFGDGNFSNIPLGSFRLYYRVSDNSKYGIQSTDMQNVQLSVPYSDANGAQQTLTINLSLKSSVYNA
;
A
#
# COMPACT_ATOMS: atom_id res chain seq x y z
N ARG A 1 7.35 -32.14 -32.69
CA ARG A 1 6.59 -30.86 -32.54
C ARG A 1 5.10 -31.09 -32.27
N VAL A 2 4.45 -32.06 -32.93
CA VAL A 2 3.02 -32.38 -32.75
C VAL A 2 2.75 -32.92 -31.35
N ASP A 3 3.61 -33.80 -30.85
CA ASP A 3 3.48 -34.44 -29.53
C ASP A 3 3.64 -33.42 -28.38
N LEU A 4 4.56 -32.45 -28.50
CA LEU A 4 4.74 -31.39 -27.55
C LEU A 4 3.49 -30.49 -27.47
N ASN A 5 2.89 -30.12 -28.61
CA ASN A 5 1.68 -29.31 -28.64
C ASN A 5 0.47 -30.05 -28.06
N ALA A 6 0.38 -31.37 -28.24
CA ALA A 6 -0.67 -32.18 -27.66
C ALA A 6 -0.57 -32.22 -26.13
N ARG A 7 0.64 -32.38 -25.58
CA ARG A 7 0.88 -32.38 -24.12
C ARG A 7 0.54 -31.02 -23.45
N GLU A 8 0.81 -29.92 -24.13
CA GLU A 8 0.55 -28.57 -23.66
C GLU A 8 -0.95 -28.18 -23.57
N ASN A 9 -1.84 -29.03 -24.06
CA ASN A 9 -3.30 -28.82 -24.01
C ASN A 9 -3.96 -29.47 -22.79
N PHE A 10 -3.24 -30.19 -21.97
CA PHE A 10 -3.76 -30.82 -20.76
C PHE A 10 -3.02 -30.32 -19.53
N LEU A 11 -3.76 -29.97 -18.44
CA LEU A 11 -3.19 -29.41 -17.22
C LEU A 11 -2.14 -30.35 -16.57
N GLU A 12 -2.35 -31.64 -16.66
CA GLU A 12 -1.47 -32.67 -16.08
C GLU A 12 -0.13 -32.82 -16.82
N THR A 13 -0.08 -32.46 -18.09
CA THR A 13 1.08 -32.66 -18.95
C THR A 13 1.70 -31.38 -19.48
N ALA A 14 1.07 -30.22 -19.21
CA ALA A 14 1.59 -28.91 -19.61
C ALA A 14 2.82 -28.52 -18.77
N GLU A 15 3.93 -28.25 -19.44
CA GLU A 15 5.20 -27.86 -18.84
C GLU A 15 5.48 -26.38 -19.02
N ARG A 16 4.91 -25.77 -20.07
CA ARG A 16 5.09 -24.34 -20.33
C ARG A 16 4.19 -23.49 -19.45
N ARG A 17 4.77 -22.49 -18.81
CA ARG A 17 4.01 -21.56 -17.94
C ARG A 17 2.80 -20.95 -18.66
N ASP A 18 2.95 -20.54 -19.94
CA ASP A 18 1.84 -20.00 -20.74
C ASP A 18 0.69 -20.98 -20.90
N SER A 19 1.00 -22.25 -21.18
CA SER A 19 0.00 -23.30 -21.33
C SER A 19 -0.73 -23.55 -20.02
N VAL A 20 0.01 -23.64 -18.91
CA VAL A 20 -0.55 -23.83 -17.57
C VAL A 20 -1.44 -22.64 -17.20
N LEU A 21 -1.00 -21.41 -17.42
CA LEU A 21 -1.80 -20.21 -17.13
C LEU A 21 -3.07 -20.15 -17.99
N ARG A 22 -2.97 -20.50 -19.27
CA ARG A 22 -4.13 -20.57 -20.17
C ARG A 22 -5.14 -21.62 -19.72
N LEU A 23 -4.69 -22.82 -19.38
CA LEU A 23 -5.54 -23.92 -18.92
C LEU A 23 -6.18 -23.60 -17.56
N ALA A 24 -5.43 -22.98 -16.65
CA ALA A 24 -5.95 -22.52 -15.38
C ALA A 24 -7.12 -21.51 -15.55
N ARG A 25 -7.01 -20.59 -16.52
CA ARG A 25 -8.08 -19.65 -16.86
C ARG A 25 -9.33 -20.32 -17.41
N LEU A 26 -9.18 -21.40 -18.18
CA LEU A 26 -10.35 -22.16 -18.70
C LEU A 26 -11.21 -22.76 -17.58
N ILE A 27 -10.60 -23.07 -16.44
CA ILE A 27 -11.33 -23.52 -15.23
C ILE A 27 -11.63 -22.38 -14.25
N ASN A 28 -11.58 -21.12 -14.74
CA ASN A 28 -11.81 -19.90 -13.98
C ASN A 28 -10.82 -19.67 -12.80
N TYR A 29 -9.62 -20.24 -12.88
CA TYR A 29 -8.56 -20.02 -11.93
C TYR A 29 -7.57 -18.98 -12.47
N ASN A 30 -7.58 -17.79 -11.89
CA ASN A 30 -6.58 -16.77 -12.16
C ASN A 30 -5.36 -17.04 -11.29
N ALA A 31 -4.32 -17.60 -11.88
CA ALA A 31 -3.06 -17.79 -11.20
C ALA A 31 -2.49 -16.42 -10.77
N LYS A 32 -2.15 -16.33 -9.51
CA LYS A 32 -1.58 -15.12 -8.92
C LYS A 32 -0.08 -15.29 -8.71
N ARG A 33 0.63 -14.22 -8.85
CA ARG A 33 2.03 -14.11 -8.47
C ARG A 33 2.19 -14.20 -6.95
N ASN A 34 3.40 -14.51 -6.46
CA ASN A 34 3.74 -14.38 -5.05
C ASN A 34 3.49 -12.95 -4.57
N LYS A 35 2.80 -12.80 -3.45
CA LYS A 35 2.57 -11.49 -2.86
C LYS A 35 3.89 -10.92 -2.32
N PRO A 36 4.11 -9.60 -2.41
CA PRO A 36 5.26 -8.97 -1.81
C PRO A 36 5.23 -9.12 -0.29
N ALA A 37 6.39 -9.17 0.33
CA ALA A 37 6.48 -9.15 1.78
C ALA A 37 5.84 -7.86 2.31
N THR A 38 4.95 -8.03 3.28
CA THR A 38 4.17 -6.93 3.86
C THR A 38 4.18 -7.08 5.38
N GLY A 39 4.40 -6.00 6.11
CA GLY A 39 4.43 -6.05 7.56
C GLY A 39 4.34 -4.67 8.21
N LEU A 40 4.45 -4.65 9.53
CA LEU A 40 4.39 -3.44 10.34
C LEU A 40 5.75 -3.15 10.97
N LEU A 41 6.27 -1.96 10.74
CA LEU A 41 7.44 -1.42 11.44
C LEU A 41 6.96 -0.64 12.65
N LYS A 42 7.46 -0.98 13.83
CA LYS A 42 7.18 -0.26 15.09
C LYS A 42 8.04 0.99 15.17
N VAL A 43 7.45 2.08 15.66
CA VAL A 43 8.19 3.31 15.97
C VAL A 43 8.98 3.09 17.25
N ASP A 44 10.30 3.26 17.16
CA ASP A 44 11.21 3.18 18.31
C ASP A 44 11.46 4.57 18.91
N SER A 45 11.56 5.60 18.07
CA SER A 45 11.70 6.99 18.54
C SER A 45 11.21 7.99 17.51
N ILE A 46 10.87 9.20 17.97
CA ILE A 46 10.50 10.34 17.12
C ILE A 46 11.21 11.61 17.57
N SER A 47 11.41 12.53 16.64
CA SER A 47 11.82 13.90 16.91
C SER A 47 11.21 14.84 15.88
N THR A 48 11.04 16.12 16.24
CA THR A 48 10.56 17.17 15.33
C THR A 48 11.45 18.39 15.36
N THR A 49 11.49 19.14 14.26
CA THR A 49 12.14 20.46 14.22
C THR A 49 11.20 21.56 14.76
N GLN A 50 9.90 21.28 14.86
CA GLN A 50 8.91 22.23 15.36
C GLN A 50 9.08 22.47 16.88
N ASP A 51 8.91 23.71 17.29
CA ASP A 51 8.79 24.08 18.70
C ASP A 51 7.45 23.53 19.26
N VAL A 52 7.54 22.41 19.96
CA VAL A 52 6.41 21.74 20.64
C VAL A 52 6.71 21.71 22.13
N LEU A 53 5.79 22.25 22.94
CA LEU A 53 5.92 22.21 24.40
C LEU A 53 5.18 20.97 24.94
N ASP A 54 5.83 20.28 25.87
CA ASP A 54 5.16 19.23 26.67
C ASP A 54 4.34 19.86 27.83
N SER A 55 3.66 19.02 28.60
CA SER A 55 2.84 19.46 29.75
C SER A 55 3.65 20.16 30.86
N THR A 56 4.96 19.98 30.90
CA THR A 56 5.87 20.65 31.84
C THR A 56 6.41 21.98 31.33
N GLY A 57 6.10 22.34 30.07
CA GLY A 57 6.62 23.52 29.38
C GLY A 57 8.02 23.31 28.78
N THR A 58 8.50 22.09 28.70
CA THR A 58 9.78 21.75 28.04
C THR A 58 9.60 21.76 26.52
N ASN A 59 10.49 22.45 25.80
CA ASN A 59 10.50 22.44 24.33
C ASN A 59 11.10 21.12 23.82
N LEU A 60 10.34 20.41 22.99
CA LEU A 60 10.71 19.12 22.41
C LEU A 60 11.42 19.23 21.04
N ALA A 61 11.59 20.46 20.51
CA ALA A 61 12.26 20.66 19.23
C ALA A 61 13.66 20.02 19.23
N ASN A 62 13.96 19.24 18.19
CA ASN A 62 15.22 18.51 18.02
C ASN A 62 15.57 17.51 19.14
N THR A 63 14.58 17.17 19.99
CA THR A 63 14.76 16.16 21.04
C THR A 63 14.29 14.80 20.52
N ASN A 64 15.13 13.77 20.69
CA ASN A 64 14.76 12.40 20.30
C ASN A 64 14.01 11.73 21.46
N ILE A 65 12.70 11.52 21.30
CA ILE A 65 11.86 10.85 22.29
C ILE A 65 11.79 9.37 21.94
N ILE A 66 12.19 8.52 22.90
CA ILE A 66 12.25 7.06 22.74
C ILE A 66 10.99 6.44 23.33
N TRP A 67 10.36 5.54 22.58
CA TRP A 67 9.18 4.81 23.06
C TRP A 67 9.53 3.86 24.20
N ASN A 68 8.74 3.90 25.27
CA ASN A 68 8.93 3.09 26.48
C ASN A 68 10.31 3.31 27.14
N ASP A 69 10.81 4.54 27.14
CA ASP A 69 12.06 4.88 27.80
C ASP A 69 11.85 4.89 29.33
N SER A 70 12.53 4.00 30.03
CA SER A 70 12.46 3.90 31.48
C SER A 70 13.05 5.11 32.20
N ALA A 71 13.90 5.90 31.53
CA ALA A 71 14.48 7.12 32.06
C ALA A 71 13.59 8.36 31.88
N ASN A 72 12.55 8.26 31.02
CA ASN A 72 11.64 9.34 30.69
C ASN A 72 10.19 8.95 31.00
N ALA A 73 9.71 9.26 32.19
CA ALA A 73 8.33 8.95 32.58
C ALA A 73 7.25 9.60 31.72
N ASN A 74 7.58 10.68 31.00
CA ASN A 74 6.65 11.48 30.20
C ASN A 74 6.70 11.12 28.69
N TYR A 75 7.46 10.08 28.27
CA TYR A 75 7.66 9.77 26.86
C TYR A 75 6.34 9.64 26.07
N ARG A 76 5.31 9.05 26.65
CA ARG A 76 4.01 8.83 25.99
C ARG A 76 3.30 10.16 25.68
N GLU A 77 3.28 11.06 26.63
CA GLU A 77 2.73 12.40 26.47
C GLU A 77 3.51 13.19 25.41
N GLN A 78 4.82 13.15 25.47
CA GLN A 78 5.70 13.82 24.51
C GLN A 78 5.55 13.24 23.09
N PHE A 79 5.43 11.90 22.91
CA PHE A 79 5.07 11.28 21.63
C PHE A 79 3.76 11.85 21.10
N THR A 80 2.73 11.88 21.95
CA THR A 80 1.41 12.40 21.58
C THR A 80 1.47 13.87 21.17
N SER A 81 2.21 14.69 21.89
CA SER A 81 2.39 16.12 21.60
C SER A 81 3.04 16.34 20.24
N ILE A 82 4.12 15.59 19.92
CA ILE A 82 4.79 15.67 18.62
C ILE A 82 3.88 15.17 17.49
N LEU A 83 3.18 14.04 17.66
CA LEU A 83 2.28 13.52 16.64
C LEU A 83 1.09 14.46 16.40
N ASN A 84 0.52 15.06 17.46
CA ASN A 84 -0.54 16.04 17.32
C ASN A 84 -0.08 17.27 16.53
N ALA A 85 1.13 17.74 16.77
CA ALA A 85 1.70 18.87 16.03
C ALA A 85 1.91 18.56 14.55
N ALA A 86 2.27 17.31 14.21
CA ALA A 86 2.51 16.86 12.84
C ALA A 86 1.24 16.46 12.08
N ASN A 87 0.12 16.21 12.76
CA ASN A 87 -1.14 15.82 12.13
C ASN A 87 -1.84 17.05 11.53
N GLN A 88 -1.80 17.22 10.21
CA GLN A 88 -2.25 18.43 9.54
C GLN A 88 -3.74 18.46 9.20
N THR A 89 -4.41 17.33 9.09
CA THR A 89 -5.81 17.26 8.63
C THR A 89 -6.83 17.47 9.76
N GLY A 90 -6.40 17.96 10.91
CA GLY A 90 -7.22 18.04 12.11
C GLY A 90 -7.50 16.70 12.78
N GLN A 91 -6.92 15.63 12.29
CA GLN A 91 -6.97 14.30 12.89
C GLN A 91 -5.86 14.19 13.95
N LEU A 92 -6.10 14.74 15.10
CA LEU A 92 -5.19 14.65 16.25
C LEU A 92 -5.19 13.21 16.80
N PHE A 93 -4.07 12.81 17.40
CA PHE A 93 -4.03 11.58 18.18
C PHE A 93 -5.15 11.57 19.24
N GLY A 94 -5.85 10.45 19.35
CA GLY A 94 -7.09 10.33 20.14
C GLY A 94 -8.38 10.56 19.32
N LYS A 95 -8.28 10.97 18.05
CA LYS A 95 -9.40 11.05 17.11
C LYS A 95 -9.05 10.25 15.85
N PRO A 96 -9.15 8.92 15.92
CA PRO A 96 -8.73 8.06 14.80
C PRO A 96 -9.58 8.29 13.56
N ARG A 97 -8.98 8.14 12.40
CA ARG A 97 -9.65 8.07 11.10
C ARG A 97 -10.49 6.80 11.00
N GLU A 98 -9.93 5.70 11.45
CA GLU A 98 -10.55 4.38 11.46
C GLU A 98 -10.13 3.66 12.74
N SER A 99 -10.99 2.80 13.27
CA SER A 99 -10.71 1.97 14.43
C SER A 99 -11.30 0.58 14.29
N GLY A 100 -10.66 -0.41 14.89
CA GLY A 100 -11.11 -1.79 14.87
C GLY A 100 -10.26 -2.69 15.77
N THR A 101 -10.59 -3.98 15.78
CA THR A 101 -9.81 -5.00 16.47
C THR A 101 -9.27 -5.99 15.46
N ILE A 102 -7.96 -5.97 15.25
CA ILE A 102 -7.28 -6.82 14.27
C ILE A 102 -6.51 -7.94 15.00
N GLY A 103 -6.95 -9.19 14.81
CA GLY A 103 -6.34 -10.33 15.48
C GLY A 103 -6.37 -10.22 17.00
N GLY A 104 -7.44 -9.67 17.58
CA GLY A 104 -7.59 -9.46 19.02
C GLY A 104 -6.87 -8.22 19.56
N ILE A 105 -6.20 -7.42 18.71
CA ILE A 105 -5.45 -6.23 19.08
C ILE A 105 -6.23 -4.97 18.70
N SER A 106 -6.50 -4.08 19.67
CA SER A 106 -7.09 -2.77 19.41
C SER A 106 -6.19 -2.00 18.46
N THR A 107 -6.76 -1.48 17.38
CA THR A 107 -6.03 -0.88 16.26
C THR A 107 -6.76 0.38 15.79
N GLU A 108 -6.03 1.47 15.67
CA GLU A 108 -6.52 2.77 15.24
C GLU A 108 -5.58 3.35 14.19
N THR A 109 -6.12 3.93 13.10
CA THR A 109 -5.34 4.61 12.07
C THR A 109 -5.49 6.12 12.15
N TYR A 110 -4.40 6.81 11.86
CA TYR A 110 -4.30 8.26 11.87
C TYR A 110 -3.63 8.74 10.59
N THR A 111 -3.99 9.92 10.12
CA THR A 111 -3.30 10.55 9.00
C THR A 111 -2.19 11.45 9.51
N LEU A 112 -0.98 11.16 9.06
CA LEU A 112 0.17 12.04 9.19
C LEU A 112 0.31 12.75 7.85
N SER A 113 -0.32 13.89 7.68
CA SER A 113 -0.36 14.53 6.38
C SER A 113 0.96 15.22 6.04
N SER A 114 1.39 15.03 4.81
CA SER A 114 2.42 15.86 4.20
C SER A 114 1.90 16.35 2.86
N ASN A 115 1.67 17.64 2.72
CA ASN A 115 1.23 18.27 1.49
C ASN A 115 2.31 18.29 0.40
N GLN A 116 3.50 17.77 0.71
CA GLN A 116 4.68 17.86 -0.14
C GLN A 116 4.98 16.56 -0.90
N LEU A 117 4.20 15.51 -0.66
CA LEU A 117 4.40 14.23 -1.33
C LEU A 117 3.49 14.12 -2.54
N ASP A 118 4.07 13.83 -3.69
CA ASP A 118 3.32 13.43 -4.88
C ASP A 118 2.50 12.18 -4.62
N LEU A 119 3.13 11.19 -3.96
CA LEU A 119 2.48 10.01 -3.41
C LEU A 119 2.82 9.87 -1.92
N PRO A 120 1.87 9.40 -1.07
CA PRO A 120 2.12 9.20 0.37
C PRO A 120 2.95 7.93 0.65
N ILE A 121 4.08 7.80 -0.03
CA ILE A 121 4.95 6.62 -0.02
C ILE A 121 6.38 7.05 0.27
N PHE A 122 7.05 6.35 1.21
CA PHE A 122 8.46 6.55 1.50
C PHE A 122 9.28 5.34 1.12
N LYS A 123 10.27 5.56 0.26
CA LYS A 123 11.19 4.51 -0.25
C LYS A 123 12.38 4.35 0.68
N PHE A 124 12.74 3.10 0.94
CA PHE A 124 13.99 2.76 1.63
C PHE A 124 14.53 1.41 1.13
N SER A 125 15.79 1.13 1.41
CA SER A 125 16.43 -0.13 1.02
C SER A 125 17.07 -0.79 2.23
N LYS A 126 17.01 -2.12 2.30
CA LYS A 126 17.65 -2.94 3.33
C LYS A 126 18.21 -4.21 2.71
N ALA A 127 19.33 -4.68 3.29
CA ALA A 127 19.88 -5.99 2.95
C ALA A 127 19.10 -7.08 3.66
N VAL A 128 18.49 -7.99 2.90
CA VAL A 128 17.77 -9.16 3.40
C VAL A 128 18.36 -10.40 2.77
N GLY A 129 18.87 -11.31 3.59
CA GLY A 129 19.58 -12.49 3.10
C GLY A 129 20.83 -12.15 2.25
N GLY A 130 21.52 -11.05 2.56
CA GLY A 130 22.70 -10.58 1.84
C GLY A 130 22.41 -9.86 0.52
N VAL A 131 21.14 -9.67 0.15
CA VAL A 131 20.71 -8.97 -1.07
C VAL A 131 20.04 -7.65 -0.70
N SER A 132 20.48 -6.53 -1.31
CA SER A 132 19.79 -5.24 -1.15
C SER A 132 18.44 -5.28 -1.85
N ARG A 133 17.38 -4.95 -1.11
CA ARG A 133 16.00 -4.95 -1.60
C ARG A 133 15.33 -3.62 -1.31
N ASN A 134 14.43 -3.22 -2.21
CA ASN A 134 13.66 -1.99 -2.06
C ASN A 134 12.36 -2.27 -1.31
N PHE A 135 12.03 -1.36 -0.43
CA PHE A 135 10.81 -1.35 0.37
C PHE A 135 10.18 0.04 0.35
N GLU A 136 8.90 0.07 0.64
CA GLU A 136 8.15 1.32 0.76
C GLU A 136 7.28 1.29 2.02
N ILE A 137 7.28 2.40 2.75
CA ILE A 137 6.25 2.68 3.73
C ILE A 137 5.07 3.26 2.97
N VAL A 138 3.91 2.68 3.19
CA VAL A 138 2.69 2.94 2.41
C VAL A 138 1.54 3.37 3.32
N PRO A 139 0.58 4.13 2.80
CA PRO A 139 -0.62 4.48 3.57
C PRO A 139 -1.44 3.23 3.89
N SER A 140 -1.99 3.19 5.09
CA SER A 140 -2.75 2.04 5.59
C SER A 140 -4.19 2.40 5.93
N SER A 141 -5.08 1.44 5.74
CA SER A 141 -6.47 1.44 6.17
C SER A 141 -6.82 0.12 6.86
N ILE A 142 -7.94 0.10 7.57
CA ILE A 142 -8.48 -1.07 8.26
C ILE A 142 -9.68 -1.60 7.49
N SER A 143 -9.72 -2.89 7.18
CA SER A 143 -10.84 -3.56 6.54
C SER A 143 -11.69 -4.30 7.58
N ASN A 144 -12.91 -3.81 7.86
CA ASN A 144 -13.95 -4.50 8.64
C ASN A 144 -13.42 -5.31 9.85
N SER A 145 -12.42 -4.79 10.55
CA SER A 145 -11.77 -5.43 11.70
C SER A 145 -10.96 -6.71 11.38
N GLU A 146 -10.65 -6.99 10.12
CA GLU A 146 -9.96 -8.23 9.73
C GLU A 146 -8.49 -8.04 9.42
N SER A 147 -8.14 -6.93 8.76
CA SER A 147 -6.75 -6.70 8.32
C SER A 147 -6.40 -5.22 8.16
N ILE A 148 -5.10 -4.95 8.27
CA ILE A 148 -4.49 -3.68 7.84
C ILE A 148 -4.04 -3.89 6.40
N TYR A 149 -4.45 -3.01 5.50
CA TYR A 149 -4.11 -3.08 4.08
C TYR A 149 -3.63 -1.73 3.55
N GLU A 150 -2.94 -1.74 2.41
CA GLU A 150 -2.53 -0.53 1.72
C GLU A 150 -3.75 0.17 1.12
N SER A 151 -3.95 1.44 1.51
CA SER A 151 -4.92 2.29 0.84
C SER A 151 -4.36 2.79 -0.50
N ASP A 152 -5.26 3.26 -1.37
CA ASP A 152 -4.88 3.73 -2.71
C ASP A 152 -3.82 4.84 -2.64
N PRO A 153 -2.79 4.77 -3.48
CA PRO A 153 -1.71 5.75 -3.53
C PRO A 153 -2.14 7.02 -4.27
N VAL A 154 -3.11 7.75 -3.75
CA VAL A 154 -3.62 8.98 -4.37
C VAL A 154 -2.76 10.17 -3.98
N PRO A 155 -2.31 11.02 -4.92
CA PRO A 155 -1.63 12.27 -4.61
C PRO A 155 -2.44 13.16 -3.68
N GLY A 156 -1.78 13.85 -2.76
CA GLY A 156 -2.42 14.75 -1.80
C GLY A 156 -3.10 14.06 -0.61
N THR A 157 -3.12 12.73 -0.54
CA THR A 157 -3.46 12.01 0.69
C THR A 157 -2.24 11.95 1.59
N GLY A 158 -2.43 12.09 2.90
CA GLY A 158 -1.34 12.01 3.85
C GLY A 158 -0.85 10.58 4.06
N LEU A 159 0.40 10.44 4.51
CA LEU A 159 0.89 9.19 5.07
C LEU A 159 0.07 8.83 6.31
N THR A 160 -0.17 7.55 6.53
CA THR A 160 -0.88 7.07 7.70
C THR A 160 0.02 6.28 8.63
N TYR A 161 -0.24 6.38 9.92
CA TYR A 161 0.32 5.49 10.92
C TYR A 161 -0.80 4.82 11.72
N THR A 162 -0.45 3.72 12.38
CA THR A 162 -1.39 2.89 13.13
C THR A 162 -0.95 2.86 14.60
N TYR A 163 -1.85 3.16 15.53
CA TYR A 163 -1.65 2.86 16.94
C TYR A 163 -2.30 1.52 17.26
N ARG A 164 -1.58 0.65 17.94
CA ARG A 164 -2.05 -0.67 18.38
C ARG A 164 -1.82 -0.85 19.87
N SER A 165 -2.73 -1.59 20.52
CA SER A 165 -2.58 -1.98 21.91
C SER A 165 -3.15 -3.38 22.14
N ASP A 166 -2.29 -4.30 22.57
CA ASP A 166 -2.66 -5.68 22.94
C ASP A 166 -3.02 -5.83 24.43
N GLY A 167 -3.06 -4.72 25.18
CA GLY A 167 -3.35 -4.72 26.62
C GLY A 167 -2.19 -5.12 27.52
N SER A 168 -1.03 -5.50 26.96
CA SER A 168 0.15 -5.96 27.72
C SER A 168 1.10 -4.83 28.13
N GLY A 169 0.73 -3.57 27.84
CA GLY A 169 1.54 -2.39 28.14
C GLY A 169 2.53 -2.03 27.03
N ASP A 170 3.25 -0.91 27.21
CA ASP A 170 4.07 -0.29 26.17
C ASP A 170 5.34 -1.07 25.82
N SER A 171 5.80 -1.96 26.69
CA SER A 171 6.93 -2.85 26.44
C SER A 171 6.61 -3.98 25.46
N SER A 172 5.32 -4.24 25.19
CA SER A 172 4.91 -5.23 24.20
C SER A 172 5.36 -4.85 22.80
N ASN A 173 5.80 -5.84 22.03
CA ASN A 173 6.10 -5.69 20.62
C ASN A 173 4.85 -5.35 19.76
N ASN A 174 3.65 -5.58 20.30
CA ASN A 174 2.38 -5.33 19.62
C ASN A 174 1.67 -4.03 20.10
N THR A 175 2.26 -3.31 21.05
CA THR A 175 1.74 -2.04 21.56
C THR A 175 2.63 -0.88 21.12
N GLY A 176 2.04 0.19 20.61
CA GLY A 176 2.73 1.40 20.16
C GLY A 176 2.27 1.88 18.79
N PHE A 177 3.12 2.66 18.14
CA PHE A 177 2.87 3.24 16.83
C PHE A 177 3.56 2.42 15.74
N PHE A 178 2.89 2.23 14.61
CA PHE A 178 3.36 1.38 13.52
C PHE A 178 3.12 2.03 12.15
N PHE A 179 3.98 1.69 11.21
CA PHE A 179 3.81 1.99 9.79
C PHE A 179 3.75 0.71 8.98
N LEU A 180 2.84 0.66 8.01
CA LEU A 180 2.75 -0.44 7.06
C LEU A 180 3.87 -0.32 6.04
N PHE A 181 4.60 -1.40 5.80
CA PHE A 181 5.58 -1.47 4.73
C PHE A 181 5.29 -2.60 3.75
N LYS A 182 5.74 -2.41 2.53
CA LYS A 182 5.71 -3.43 1.46
C LYS A 182 7.03 -3.48 0.72
N GLN A 183 7.37 -4.66 0.27
CA GLN A 183 8.52 -4.88 -0.60
C GLN A 183 8.16 -4.46 -2.02
N GLY A 184 9.12 -3.82 -2.72
CA GLY A 184 8.99 -3.35 -4.08
C GLY A 184 8.97 -1.84 -4.21
N SER A 185 8.63 -1.36 -5.41
CA SER A 185 8.51 0.07 -5.72
C SER A 185 7.26 0.35 -6.53
N MET A 186 6.48 1.31 -6.07
CA MET A 186 5.34 1.86 -6.82
C MET A 186 5.86 2.65 -8.01
N GLN A 187 5.29 2.36 -9.17
CA GLN A 187 5.51 3.04 -10.43
C GLN A 187 4.17 3.53 -11.00
N ASN A 188 4.22 4.39 -11.98
CA ASN A 188 3.03 4.80 -12.71
C ASN A 188 3.31 4.86 -14.22
N GLU A 189 2.24 4.71 -14.99
CA GLU A 189 2.24 4.82 -16.45
C GLU A 189 0.94 5.45 -16.91
N ASP A 190 1.04 6.42 -17.82
CA ASP A 190 -0.11 7.07 -18.42
C ASP A 190 -0.35 6.49 -19.83
N PHE A 191 -1.61 6.23 -20.16
CA PHE A 191 -2.02 5.80 -21.49
C PHE A 191 -3.36 6.41 -21.88
N SER A 192 -3.66 6.43 -23.18
CA SER A 192 -4.91 6.99 -23.70
C SER A 192 -5.63 5.99 -24.59
N ILE A 193 -6.94 5.90 -24.43
CA ILE A 193 -7.84 5.10 -25.25
C ILE A 193 -8.75 6.06 -26.00
N ASN A 194 -8.54 6.18 -27.30
CA ASN A 194 -9.20 7.19 -28.15
C ASN A 194 -10.44 6.65 -28.87
N GLU A 195 -10.64 5.34 -28.85
CA GLU A 195 -11.74 4.68 -29.52
C GLU A 195 -12.56 3.84 -28.53
N SER A 196 -13.88 3.86 -28.67
CA SER A 196 -14.78 3.04 -27.86
C SER A 196 -14.79 1.60 -28.38
N ILE A 197 -13.94 0.75 -27.81
CA ILE A 197 -13.79 -0.66 -28.20
C ILE A 197 -14.27 -1.55 -27.05
N THR A 198 -15.19 -2.44 -27.35
CA THR A 198 -15.69 -3.45 -26.41
C THR A 198 -14.59 -4.48 -26.10
N ASN A 199 -14.52 -4.92 -24.85
CA ASN A 199 -13.52 -5.88 -24.38
C ASN A 199 -12.06 -5.42 -24.68
N PHE A 200 -11.83 -4.12 -24.58
CA PHE A 200 -10.50 -3.56 -24.83
C PHE A 200 -9.47 -4.15 -23.86
N VAL A 201 -8.26 -4.39 -24.36
CA VAL A 201 -7.14 -4.90 -23.59
C VAL A 201 -5.96 -3.93 -23.71
N GLN A 202 -5.50 -3.41 -22.58
CA GLN A 202 -4.28 -2.63 -22.48
C GLN A 202 -3.17 -3.48 -21.88
N SER A 203 -2.13 -3.76 -22.63
CA SER A 203 -0.94 -4.44 -22.13
C SER A 203 0.00 -3.47 -21.43
N ILE A 204 0.55 -3.90 -20.31
CA ILE A 204 1.61 -3.22 -19.57
C ILE A 204 2.81 -4.14 -19.57
N ASP A 205 3.86 -3.75 -20.28
CA ASP A 205 5.00 -4.62 -20.57
C ASP A 205 6.14 -4.56 -19.53
N THR A 206 5.90 -3.88 -18.41
CA THR A 206 6.82 -3.87 -17.26
C THR A 206 6.79 -5.24 -16.58
N PRO A 207 7.92 -5.93 -16.43
CA PRO A 207 7.97 -7.24 -15.79
C PRO A 207 7.85 -7.11 -14.26
N ASN A 208 7.52 -8.21 -13.62
CA ASN A 208 7.44 -8.33 -12.16
C ASN A 208 6.41 -7.41 -11.49
N ILE A 209 5.33 -7.09 -12.19
CA ILE A 209 4.20 -6.37 -11.61
C ILE A 209 3.47 -7.27 -10.61
N ASN A 210 3.21 -6.73 -9.44
CA ASN A 210 2.38 -7.37 -8.44
C ASN A 210 0.89 -7.12 -8.75
N ASP A 211 0.17 -8.14 -9.15
CA ASP A 211 -1.23 -8.04 -9.58
C ASP A 211 -2.18 -7.52 -8.49
N SER A 212 -1.84 -7.66 -7.21
CA SER A 212 -2.65 -7.13 -6.11
C SER A 212 -2.55 -5.60 -5.96
N ASP A 213 -1.44 -5.02 -6.36
CA ASP A 213 -1.10 -3.61 -6.16
C ASP A 213 -1.17 -2.83 -7.48
N VAL A 214 -2.33 -2.89 -8.12
CA VAL A 214 -2.64 -2.23 -9.39
C VAL A 214 -3.84 -1.32 -9.18
N PHE A 215 -3.68 -0.01 -9.44
CA PHE A 215 -4.69 1.02 -9.20
C PHE A 215 -4.84 1.88 -10.46
N LEU A 216 -6.04 1.95 -11.01
CA LEU A 216 -6.33 2.65 -12.26
C LEU A 216 -7.23 3.86 -12.02
N TYR A 217 -6.81 4.99 -12.56
CA TYR A 217 -7.57 6.24 -12.52
C TYR A 217 -7.75 6.82 -13.92
N LYS A 218 -8.94 7.32 -14.19
CA LYS A 218 -9.20 8.19 -15.34
C LYS A 218 -8.68 9.58 -15.00
N LEU A 219 -8.05 10.24 -15.98
CA LEU A 219 -7.57 11.61 -15.86
C LEU A 219 -8.58 12.60 -16.47
N ASP A 220 -8.56 13.82 -15.95
CA ASP A 220 -9.22 14.94 -16.57
C ASP A 220 -8.36 15.55 -17.69
N GLN A 221 -8.85 16.63 -18.30
CA GLN A 221 -8.14 17.35 -19.38
C GLN A 221 -6.83 18.02 -18.92
N PHE A 222 -6.61 18.15 -17.60
CA PHE A 222 -5.40 18.74 -17.01
C PHE A 222 -4.42 17.68 -16.50
N GLY A 223 -4.73 16.40 -16.70
CA GLY A 223 -3.92 15.28 -16.20
C GLY A 223 -4.08 14.99 -14.69
N GLN A 224 -5.12 15.55 -14.07
CA GLN A 224 -5.44 15.29 -12.68
C GLN A 224 -6.31 14.03 -12.55
N LEU A 225 -6.22 13.34 -11.41
CA LEU A 225 -7.05 12.16 -11.14
C LEU A 225 -8.53 12.58 -11.03
N LEU A 226 -9.34 12.12 -11.97
CA LEU A 226 -10.77 12.43 -12.03
C LEU A 226 -11.62 11.35 -11.36
N GLN A 227 -11.38 10.10 -11.71
CA GLN A 227 -12.23 8.98 -11.28
C GLN A 227 -11.45 7.68 -11.17
N ARG A 228 -11.66 6.98 -10.05
CA ARG A 228 -11.13 5.64 -9.83
C ARG A 228 -11.88 4.61 -10.67
N TRP A 229 -11.13 3.66 -11.24
CA TRP A 229 -11.67 2.42 -11.78
C TRP A 229 -11.43 1.28 -10.79
N THR A 230 -12.42 0.41 -10.62
CA THR A 230 -12.38 -0.66 -9.61
C THR A 230 -11.89 -1.97 -10.24
N LYS A 231 -10.84 -2.53 -9.66
CA LYS A 231 -10.37 -3.86 -10.04
C LYS A 231 -11.34 -4.92 -9.55
N VAL A 232 -11.76 -5.81 -10.45
CA VAL A 232 -12.64 -6.94 -10.16
C VAL A 232 -11.98 -8.26 -10.58
N PRO A 233 -12.25 -9.37 -9.90
CA PRO A 233 -11.66 -10.67 -10.24
C PRO A 233 -12.16 -11.22 -11.56
N SER A 234 -13.35 -10.81 -12.00
CA SER A 234 -13.97 -11.20 -13.28
C SER A 234 -14.92 -10.10 -13.74
N LEU A 235 -14.96 -9.84 -15.04
CA LEU A 235 -15.90 -8.91 -15.69
C LEU A 235 -17.25 -9.58 -16.05
N SER A 236 -17.38 -10.87 -15.82
CA SER A 236 -18.57 -11.66 -16.08
C SER A 236 -18.96 -12.50 -14.86
N GLY A 237 -20.21 -12.95 -14.82
CA GLY A 237 -20.74 -13.78 -13.75
C GLY A 237 -21.15 -12.99 -12.50
N ASN A 238 -21.05 -13.60 -11.32
CA ASN A 238 -21.56 -13.06 -10.06
C ASN A 238 -20.84 -11.77 -9.58
N ASN A 239 -19.71 -11.42 -10.19
CA ASN A 239 -18.95 -10.21 -9.86
C ASN A 239 -19.30 -9.02 -10.76
N ALA A 240 -20.20 -9.21 -11.74
CA ALA A 240 -20.69 -8.13 -12.57
C ALA A 240 -21.75 -7.31 -11.80
N ILE A 241 -21.63 -5.99 -11.88
CA ILE A 241 -22.61 -5.08 -11.27
C ILE A 241 -23.80 -4.95 -12.22
N TYR A 242 -24.89 -5.64 -11.88
CA TYR A 242 -26.13 -5.57 -12.64
C TYR A 242 -26.97 -4.38 -12.17
N ASN A 243 -27.52 -3.64 -13.13
CA ASN A 243 -28.51 -2.58 -12.88
C ASN A 243 -28.06 -1.51 -11.88
N SER A 244 -26.76 -1.19 -11.80
CA SER A 244 -26.34 -0.03 -11.03
C SER A 244 -26.88 1.25 -11.68
N LEU A 245 -27.55 2.08 -10.88
CA LEU A 245 -28.00 3.42 -11.31
C LEU A 245 -26.83 4.39 -11.41
N SER A 246 -25.71 4.08 -10.77
CA SER A 246 -24.48 4.88 -10.84
C SER A 246 -23.56 4.34 -11.93
N GLU A 247 -23.35 5.13 -12.98
CA GLU A 247 -22.39 4.79 -14.04
C GLU A 247 -20.96 4.62 -13.51
N SER A 248 -20.60 5.34 -12.43
CA SER A 248 -19.27 5.27 -11.83
C SER A 248 -18.97 3.90 -11.19
N GLU A 249 -19.97 3.20 -10.68
CA GLU A 249 -19.80 1.84 -10.12
C GLU A 249 -19.50 0.81 -11.19
N ARG A 250 -19.83 1.12 -12.45
CA ARG A 250 -19.57 0.27 -13.62
C ARG A 250 -18.16 0.48 -14.21
N ASN A 251 -17.36 1.39 -13.66
CA ASN A 251 -15.97 1.59 -14.05
C ASN A 251 -15.12 0.47 -13.44
N THR A 252 -15.13 -0.68 -14.09
CA THR A 252 -14.43 -1.87 -13.63
C THR A 252 -13.45 -2.41 -14.66
N TYR A 253 -12.38 -3.02 -14.19
CA TYR A 253 -11.38 -3.70 -14.99
C TYR A 253 -10.88 -4.96 -14.29
N ASN A 254 -10.36 -5.90 -15.06
CA ASN A 254 -9.70 -7.09 -14.57
C ASN A 254 -8.21 -7.03 -14.89
N VAL A 255 -7.37 -7.59 -14.01
CA VAL A 255 -5.92 -7.72 -14.22
C VAL A 255 -5.60 -9.17 -14.52
N VAL A 256 -4.94 -9.39 -15.64
CA VAL A 256 -4.53 -10.72 -16.10
C VAL A 256 -3.01 -10.77 -16.13
N THR A 257 -2.41 -11.60 -15.28
CA THR A 257 -0.96 -11.80 -15.24
C THR A 257 -0.50 -12.63 -16.43
N LYS A 258 0.57 -12.19 -17.09
CA LYS A 258 1.23 -12.86 -18.22
C LYS A 258 2.47 -13.64 -17.77
N ASN A 259 3.22 -14.17 -18.73
CA ASN A 259 4.27 -15.14 -18.50
C ASN A 259 5.45 -14.62 -17.69
N ASP A 260 5.88 -13.40 -17.96
CA ASP A 260 7.02 -12.72 -17.32
C ASP A 260 6.56 -11.76 -16.20
N ASP A 261 5.36 -12.03 -15.63
CA ASP A 261 4.70 -11.19 -14.65
C ASP A 261 4.43 -9.75 -15.14
N THR A 262 4.34 -9.55 -16.46
CA THR A 262 3.65 -8.41 -17.06
C THR A 262 2.14 -8.60 -16.91
N ILE A 263 1.36 -7.57 -17.14
CA ILE A 263 -0.09 -7.63 -16.99
C ILE A 263 -0.84 -7.10 -18.19
N ASP A 264 -2.03 -7.65 -18.41
CA ASP A 264 -3.05 -7.05 -19.25
C ASP A 264 -4.16 -6.48 -18.38
N LEU A 265 -4.57 -5.24 -18.66
CA LEU A 265 -5.80 -4.65 -18.14
C LEU A 265 -6.91 -4.99 -19.13
N VAL A 266 -7.88 -5.77 -18.69
CA VAL A 266 -9.03 -6.18 -19.50
C VAL A 266 -10.22 -5.36 -19.07
N PHE A 267 -10.92 -4.75 -20.03
CA PHE A 267 -12.08 -3.90 -19.79
C PHE A 267 -13.36 -4.58 -20.27
N GLY A 268 -14.50 -4.02 -19.90
CA GLY A 268 -15.80 -4.59 -20.19
C GLY A 268 -16.34 -4.31 -21.60
N ASP A 269 -17.54 -4.82 -21.82
CA ASP A 269 -18.24 -4.79 -23.11
C ASP A 269 -19.26 -3.65 -23.24
N GLY A 270 -19.41 -2.81 -22.21
CA GLY A 270 -20.41 -1.75 -22.14
C GLY A 270 -21.75 -2.17 -21.52
N ASN A 271 -22.02 -3.47 -21.35
CA ASN A 271 -23.26 -3.96 -20.76
C ASN A 271 -23.17 -4.02 -19.23
N PHE A 272 -22.14 -4.67 -18.68
CA PHE A 272 -21.93 -4.85 -17.25
C PHE A 272 -20.84 -3.94 -16.69
N SER A 273 -19.91 -3.54 -17.52
CA SER A 273 -18.81 -2.66 -17.21
C SER A 273 -18.68 -1.62 -18.31
N ASN A 274 -18.31 -0.40 -17.94
CA ASN A 274 -18.16 0.68 -18.91
C ASN A 274 -16.99 0.40 -19.87
N ILE A 275 -17.16 0.87 -21.12
CA ILE A 275 -16.05 0.87 -22.10
C ILE A 275 -15.11 2.01 -21.72
N PRO A 276 -13.79 1.76 -21.62
CA PRO A 276 -12.84 2.79 -21.29
C PRO A 276 -12.69 3.80 -22.44
N LEU A 277 -12.66 5.09 -22.11
CA LEU A 277 -12.42 6.16 -23.07
C LEU A 277 -11.75 7.35 -22.40
N GLY A 278 -10.70 7.89 -23.01
CA GLY A 278 -9.93 9.04 -22.53
C GLY A 278 -8.55 8.63 -21.99
N SER A 279 -7.96 9.52 -21.19
CA SER A 279 -6.63 9.31 -20.61
C SER A 279 -6.72 8.67 -19.23
N PHE A 280 -5.77 7.80 -18.95
CA PHE A 280 -5.71 7.03 -17.73
C PHE A 280 -4.31 7.07 -17.13
N ARG A 281 -4.22 7.02 -15.79
CA ARG A 281 -3.01 6.76 -15.03
C ARG A 281 -3.14 5.45 -14.28
N LEU A 282 -2.19 4.57 -14.50
CA LEU A 282 -2.04 3.32 -13.80
C LEU A 282 -0.91 3.44 -12.79
N TYR A 283 -1.20 3.16 -11.53
CA TYR A 283 -0.19 2.90 -10.50
C TYR A 283 -0.06 1.40 -10.30
N TYR A 284 1.16 0.90 -10.26
CA TYR A 284 1.44 -0.51 -10.02
C TYR A 284 2.75 -0.70 -9.27
N ARG A 285 2.83 -1.75 -8.46
CA ARG A 285 4.03 -2.08 -7.71
C ARG A 285 4.84 -3.16 -8.42
N VAL A 286 6.12 -2.88 -8.62
CA VAL A 286 7.10 -3.87 -9.08
C VAL A 286 7.81 -4.43 -7.86
N SER A 287 7.79 -5.75 -7.70
CA SER A 287 8.44 -6.45 -6.58
C SER A 287 9.32 -7.56 -7.12
N ASP A 288 10.36 -7.97 -6.38
CA ASP A 288 11.16 -9.11 -6.82
C ASP A 288 10.33 -10.42 -6.72
N ASN A 289 10.68 -11.40 -7.57
CA ASN A 289 9.96 -12.67 -7.69
C ASN A 289 10.56 -13.76 -6.78
N SER A 290 11.36 -13.37 -5.77
CA SER A 290 12.06 -14.31 -4.88
C SER A 290 11.23 -14.59 -3.63
N LYS A 291 11.25 -15.84 -3.16
CA LYS A 291 10.74 -16.20 -1.83
C LYS A 291 11.82 -15.99 -0.79
N TYR A 292 11.53 -15.27 0.26
CA TYR A 292 12.43 -15.04 1.40
C TYR A 292 11.65 -14.66 2.66
N GLY A 293 12.31 -14.82 3.80
CA GLY A 293 11.82 -14.28 5.07
C GLY A 293 12.60 -13.03 5.44
N ILE A 294 11.94 -12.06 6.03
CA ILE A 294 12.53 -10.87 6.61
C ILE A 294 12.56 -11.06 8.12
N GLN A 295 13.74 -11.10 8.67
CA GLN A 295 13.93 -11.20 10.11
C GLN A 295 13.89 -9.82 10.76
N SER A 296 13.59 -9.76 12.06
CA SER A 296 13.60 -8.49 12.79
C SER A 296 14.97 -7.81 12.76
N THR A 297 16.05 -8.58 12.65
CA THR A 297 17.44 -8.07 12.52
C THR A 297 17.69 -7.40 11.18
N ASP A 298 16.99 -7.77 10.11
CA ASP A 298 17.17 -7.18 8.77
C ASP A 298 16.59 -5.75 8.68
N MET A 299 15.58 -5.45 9.50
CA MET A 299 14.81 -4.21 9.46
C MET A 299 15.01 -3.37 10.74
N GLN A 300 16.25 -3.26 11.20
CA GLN A 300 16.62 -2.34 12.28
C GLN A 300 17.00 -0.98 11.71
N ASN A 301 16.78 0.09 12.50
CA ASN A 301 17.20 1.45 12.16
C ASN A 301 16.69 1.90 10.76
N VAL A 302 15.42 1.70 10.48
CA VAL A 302 14.76 2.32 9.32
C VAL A 302 14.38 3.73 9.73
N GLN A 303 14.97 4.73 9.07
CA GLN A 303 14.67 6.14 9.35
C GLN A 303 13.74 6.72 8.29
N LEU A 304 12.71 7.40 8.75
CA LEU A 304 11.72 8.11 7.95
C LEU A 304 11.79 9.60 8.30
N SER A 305 11.92 10.45 7.30
CA SER A 305 11.85 11.92 7.46
C SER A 305 10.62 12.42 6.73
N VAL A 306 9.64 12.94 7.47
CA VAL A 306 8.36 13.42 6.96
C VAL A 306 8.34 14.94 7.03
N PRO A 307 8.44 15.66 5.89
CA PRO A 307 8.24 17.09 5.88
C PRO A 307 6.75 17.41 6.08
N TYR A 308 6.46 18.43 6.86
CA TYR A 308 5.10 18.94 7.07
C TYR A 308 5.13 20.45 7.30
N SER A 309 3.98 21.11 7.11
CA SER A 309 3.82 22.52 7.47
C SER A 309 3.13 22.63 8.83
N ASP A 310 3.65 23.44 9.72
CA ASP A 310 2.99 23.72 10.99
C ASP A 310 1.75 24.63 10.82
N ALA A 311 1.08 24.94 11.92
CA ALA A 311 -0.12 25.79 11.92
C ALA A 311 0.12 27.21 11.40
N ASN A 312 1.38 27.67 11.40
CA ASN A 312 1.81 28.99 10.89
C ASN A 312 2.28 28.92 9.43
N GLY A 313 2.29 27.72 8.81
CA GLY A 313 2.77 27.49 7.47
C GLY A 313 4.30 27.32 7.37
N ALA A 314 5.02 27.27 8.49
CA ALA A 314 6.46 27.03 8.47
C ALA A 314 6.76 25.54 8.19
N GLN A 315 7.79 25.31 7.39
CA GLN A 315 8.21 23.94 7.03
C GLN A 315 8.94 23.31 8.20
N GLN A 316 8.45 22.15 8.60
CA GLN A 316 8.98 21.34 9.69
C GLN A 316 9.30 19.93 9.20
N THR A 317 10.07 19.19 9.98
CA THR A 317 10.42 17.80 9.69
C THR A 317 10.17 16.94 10.91
N LEU A 318 9.38 15.87 10.74
CA LEU A 318 9.24 14.79 11.70
C LEU A 318 10.19 13.66 11.30
N THR A 319 11.12 13.32 12.17
CA THR A 319 12.03 12.18 12.00
C THR A 319 11.52 11.02 12.86
N ILE A 320 11.37 9.85 12.26
CA ILE A 320 10.85 8.65 12.90
C ILE A 320 11.85 7.53 12.68
N ASN A 321 12.27 6.87 13.76
CA ASN A 321 13.08 5.67 13.69
C ASN A 321 12.22 4.44 13.93
N LEU A 322 12.37 3.46 13.05
CA LEU A 322 11.50 2.30 12.95
C LEU A 322 12.31 1.00 13.02
N SER A 323 11.69 -0.05 13.55
CA SER A 323 12.22 -1.41 13.46
C SER A 323 11.11 -2.45 13.34
N LEU A 324 11.46 -3.59 12.76
CA LEU A 324 10.58 -4.76 12.69
C LEU A 324 10.69 -5.54 14.00
N LYS A 325 9.56 -5.82 14.63
CA LYS A 325 9.52 -6.59 15.89
C LYS A 325 9.17 -8.08 15.67
N SER A 326 8.51 -8.41 14.56
CA SER A 326 8.13 -9.78 14.21
C SER A 326 8.53 -10.11 12.79
N SER A 327 9.14 -11.26 12.55
CA SER A 327 9.54 -11.69 11.20
C SER A 327 8.34 -11.81 10.27
N VAL A 328 8.53 -11.47 9.00
CA VAL A 328 7.52 -11.56 7.95
C VAL A 328 8.03 -12.37 6.77
N TYR A 329 7.11 -12.95 6.02
CA TYR A 329 7.41 -13.77 4.85
C TYR A 329 6.59 -13.27 3.67
N ASN A 330 7.14 -13.35 2.47
CA ASN A 330 6.36 -13.20 1.25
C ASN A 330 5.69 -14.55 0.92
N ALA A 331 4.44 -14.51 0.51
CA ALA A 331 3.65 -15.69 0.17
C ALA A 331 3.53 -15.88 -1.34
#